data_84721cfb42f46cb854fe3faf0007dddd
#
_entry.id   84721cfb42f46cb854fe3faf0007dddd
#
_cell.length_a   1.000
_cell.length_b   1.000
_cell.length_c   1.000
_cell.angle_alpha   90.00
_cell.angle_beta   90.00
_cell.angle_gamma   90.00
#
_symmetry.space_group_name_H-M   'P 1'
#
loop_
_entity.id
_entity.type
_entity.pdbx_description
1 polymer ?
#
loop_
_entity_poly.entity_id
_entity_poly.type
_entity_poly.pdbx_seq_one_letter_code
_entity_poly.pdbx_strand_id
1 'polypeptide(L)'
;EELYRRFGHKIFTTKEDETLEDVVVDMLSKHHYTIAAAEASSNLERFDGVKYGYRAQDAEDLHTMYKRSRSQGFGPEVKRRIMLGSFVLSSGYYDAYYLKALRVKALIKKAFDEAFAKYDVILGPVAPTTAPKLGSSLADPIKMYLGDIYTISINLAGLPGISVPCGTDSKGLPIGMQLIGDCFKEKTLIRAAYTYEQRR
;
A
#
# COMPACT_ATOMS: atom_id res chain seq x y z
N GLU A 1 1.47 -19.41 1.79
CA GLU A 1 1.43 -20.76 1.23
C GLU A 1 0.02 -21.20 0.80
N GLU A 2 -1.02 -21.03 1.64
CA GLU A 2 -2.40 -21.42 1.35
C GLU A 2 -2.96 -20.69 0.11
N LEU A 3 -2.71 -19.38 -0.04
CA LEU A 3 -3.11 -18.58 -1.21
C LEU A 3 -2.41 -19.07 -2.48
N TYR A 4 -1.12 -19.40 -2.40
CA TYR A 4 -0.37 -19.92 -3.53
C TYR A 4 -0.84 -21.31 -3.95
N ARG A 5 -1.04 -22.24 -3.01
CA ARG A 5 -1.60 -23.58 -3.31
C ARG A 5 -2.96 -23.52 -3.99
N ARG A 6 -3.81 -22.60 -3.55
CA ARG A 6 -5.20 -22.50 -4.03
C ARG A 6 -5.35 -21.77 -5.37
N PHE A 7 -4.47 -20.80 -5.66
CA PHE A 7 -4.61 -19.89 -6.78
C PHE A 7 -3.35 -19.75 -7.65
N GLY A 8 -2.21 -20.25 -7.21
CA GLY A 8 -0.91 -20.04 -7.86
C GLY A 8 -0.88 -20.46 -9.33
N HIS A 9 -1.42 -21.63 -9.65
CA HIS A 9 -1.47 -22.14 -11.02
C HIS A 9 -2.43 -21.38 -11.96
N LYS A 10 -3.35 -20.56 -11.42
CA LYS A 10 -4.33 -19.81 -12.21
C LYS A 10 -3.94 -18.35 -12.46
N ILE A 11 -3.01 -17.81 -11.69
CA ILE A 11 -2.70 -16.39 -11.67
C ILE A 11 -1.25 -16.10 -12.05
N PHE A 12 -0.32 -17.06 -11.84
CA PHE A 12 1.11 -16.86 -12.01
C PHE A 12 1.75 -17.94 -12.88
N THR A 13 2.54 -17.51 -13.85
CA THR A 13 3.64 -18.29 -14.42
C THR A 13 4.89 -17.97 -13.59
N THR A 14 5.31 -18.87 -12.72
CA THR A 14 6.60 -18.77 -12.02
C THR A 14 7.73 -19.06 -12.98
N LYS A 15 8.80 -18.27 -12.93
CA LYS A 15 10.09 -18.65 -13.51
C LYS A 15 10.72 -19.72 -12.62
N GLU A 16 11.49 -20.63 -13.21
CA GLU A 16 12.06 -21.80 -12.51
C GLU A 16 12.90 -21.47 -11.27
N ASP A 17 13.39 -20.23 -11.12
CA ASP A 17 14.25 -19.78 -10.01
C ASP A 17 13.54 -18.83 -9.00
N GLU A 18 12.22 -18.57 -9.10
CA GLU A 18 11.52 -17.68 -8.20
C GLU A 18 11.06 -18.42 -6.93
N THR A 19 11.41 -17.88 -5.76
CA THR A 19 10.89 -18.40 -4.48
C THR A 19 9.42 -17.99 -4.30
N LEU A 20 8.70 -18.71 -3.42
CA LEU A 20 7.32 -18.35 -3.06
C LEU A 20 7.21 -16.92 -2.51
N GLU A 21 8.22 -16.49 -1.76
CA GLU A 21 8.31 -15.15 -1.20
C GLU A 21 8.42 -14.10 -2.32
N ASP A 22 9.27 -14.32 -3.32
CA ASP A 22 9.42 -13.42 -4.46
C ASP A 22 8.11 -13.24 -5.22
N VAL A 23 7.38 -14.33 -5.43
CA VAL A 23 6.07 -14.30 -6.11
C VAL A 23 5.03 -13.53 -5.31
N VAL A 24 4.97 -13.73 -3.99
CA VAL A 24 4.03 -12.99 -3.11
C VAL A 24 4.40 -11.52 -3.05
N VAL A 25 5.69 -11.20 -2.91
CA VAL A 25 6.20 -9.81 -2.90
C VAL A 25 5.86 -9.10 -4.19
N ASP A 26 6.15 -9.74 -5.34
CA ASP A 26 5.88 -9.18 -6.66
C ASP A 26 4.37 -8.95 -6.87
N MET A 27 3.55 -9.91 -6.47
CA MET A 27 2.10 -9.81 -6.53
C MET A 27 1.55 -8.64 -5.72
N LEU A 28 1.92 -8.55 -4.45
CA LEU A 28 1.46 -7.50 -3.56
C LEU A 28 1.92 -6.12 -4.03
N SER A 29 3.20 -6.00 -4.37
CA SER A 29 3.79 -4.73 -4.80
C SER A 29 3.19 -4.23 -6.10
N LYS A 30 3.19 -5.03 -7.18
CA LYS A 30 2.69 -4.61 -8.50
C LYS A 30 1.21 -4.21 -8.46
N HIS A 31 0.38 -5.02 -7.81
CA HIS A 31 -1.07 -4.76 -7.79
C HIS A 31 -1.44 -3.62 -6.86
N HIS A 32 -0.75 -3.46 -5.73
CA HIS A 32 -0.91 -2.31 -4.85
C HIS A 32 -0.58 -1.00 -5.59
N TYR A 33 0.59 -0.92 -6.24
CA TYR A 33 0.97 0.29 -6.98
C TYR A 33 0.03 0.61 -8.14
N THR A 34 -0.47 -0.41 -8.82
CA THR A 34 -1.46 -0.24 -9.89
C THR A 34 -2.74 0.42 -9.35
N ILE A 35 -3.31 -0.11 -8.27
CA ILE A 35 -4.52 0.43 -7.65
C ILE A 35 -4.24 1.82 -7.05
N ALA A 36 -3.16 1.97 -6.29
CA ALA A 36 -2.81 3.24 -5.66
C ALA A 36 -2.57 4.36 -6.68
N ALA A 37 -1.94 4.06 -7.81
CA ALA A 37 -1.73 5.02 -8.90
C ALA A 37 -3.06 5.39 -9.58
N ALA A 38 -3.92 4.41 -9.85
CA ALA A 38 -5.25 4.63 -10.42
C ALA A 38 -6.11 5.52 -9.51
N GLU A 39 -6.15 5.22 -8.21
CA GLU A 39 -6.85 6.02 -7.21
C GLU A 39 -6.25 7.42 -7.07
N ALA A 40 -4.92 7.55 -7.05
CA ALA A 40 -4.26 8.85 -7.00
C ALA A 40 -4.61 9.70 -8.22
N SER A 41 -4.57 9.13 -9.43
CA SER A 41 -4.94 9.83 -10.66
C SER A 41 -6.37 10.36 -10.60
N SER A 42 -7.32 9.50 -10.25
CA SER A 42 -8.75 9.85 -10.18
C SER A 42 -9.04 10.85 -9.05
N ASN A 43 -8.51 10.63 -7.84
CA ASN A 43 -8.80 11.50 -6.71
C ASN A 43 -8.11 12.86 -6.79
N LEU A 44 -6.92 12.94 -7.38
CA LEU A 44 -6.16 14.18 -7.48
C LEU A 44 -6.53 15.05 -8.70
N GLU A 45 -7.39 14.58 -9.60
CA GLU A 45 -7.88 15.38 -10.72
C GLU A 45 -8.63 16.64 -10.26
N ARG A 46 -9.32 16.56 -9.10
CA ARG A 46 -10.07 17.68 -8.50
C ARG A 46 -9.22 18.86 -8.02
N PHE A 47 -7.91 18.65 -7.84
CA PHE A 47 -6.98 19.69 -7.40
C PHE A 47 -6.47 20.47 -8.60
N ASP A 48 -7.31 21.33 -9.11
CA ASP A 48 -7.14 22.08 -10.37
C ASP A 48 -6.70 23.54 -10.16
N GLY A 49 -6.67 24.02 -8.90
CA GLY A 49 -6.37 25.40 -8.56
C GLY A 49 -7.54 26.36 -8.71
N VAL A 50 -8.73 25.88 -9.10
CA VAL A 50 -9.96 26.69 -9.16
C VAL A 50 -10.80 26.48 -7.91
N LYS A 51 -11.21 25.23 -7.66
CA LYS A 51 -12.04 24.86 -6.52
C LYS A 51 -11.21 24.32 -5.35
N TYR A 52 -10.15 23.56 -5.64
CA TYR A 52 -9.31 22.94 -4.63
C TYR A 52 -7.82 23.06 -4.96
N GLY A 53 -7.02 23.05 -3.90
CA GLY A 53 -5.57 22.95 -3.99
C GLY A 53 -4.86 24.27 -4.27
N TYR A 54 -3.58 24.13 -4.61
CA TYR A 54 -2.70 25.26 -4.96
C TYR A 54 -3.13 25.90 -6.27
N ARG A 55 -3.17 27.25 -6.31
CA ARG A 55 -3.43 28.05 -7.50
C ARG A 55 -2.21 28.88 -7.86
N ALA A 56 -1.73 28.74 -9.09
CA ALA A 56 -0.66 29.59 -9.62
C ALA A 56 -1.18 31.04 -9.80
N GLN A 57 -0.39 32.01 -9.32
CA GLN A 57 -0.80 33.42 -9.31
C GLN A 57 -0.61 34.12 -10.68
N ASP A 58 0.47 33.78 -11.38
CA ASP A 58 0.89 34.44 -12.60
C ASP A 58 0.50 33.66 -13.85
N ALA A 59 -0.80 33.56 -14.13
CA ALA A 59 -1.31 32.87 -15.30
C ALA A 59 -2.07 33.82 -16.21
N GLU A 60 -1.68 33.89 -17.48
CA GLU A 60 -2.23 34.75 -18.48
C GLU A 60 -3.63 34.32 -18.95
N ASP A 61 -3.88 33.01 -18.91
CA ASP A 61 -5.14 32.37 -19.29
C ASP A 61 -5.47 31.16 -18.41
N LEU A 62 -6.70 30.65 -18.55
CA LEU A 62 -7.20 29.51 -17.76
C LEU A 62 -6.39 28.23 -17.98
N HIS A 63 -6.00 27.94 -19.22
CA HIS A 63 -5.22 26.72 -19.52
C HIS A 63 -3.83 26.78 -18.89
N THR A 64 -3.16 27.92 -18.98
CA THR A 64 -1.87 28.19 -18.35
C THR A 64 -1.99 28.08 -16.81
N MET A 65 -3.07 28.61 -16.23
CA MET A 65 -3.35 28.51 -14.81
C MET A 65 -3.47 27.05 -14.37
N TYR A 66 -4.24 26.22 -15.07
CA TYR A 66 -4.34 24.78 -14.77
C TYR A 66 -2.98 24.08 -14.86
N LYS A 67 -2.24 24.28 -15.94
CA LYS A 67 -0.92 23.66 -16.14
C LYS A 67 0.06 24.05 -15.03
N ARG A 68 0.17 25.33 -14.71
CA ARG A 68 1.08 25.83 -13.66
C ARG A 68 0.64 25.36 -12.29
N SER A 69 -0.65 25.43 -11.94
CA SER A 69 -1.17 24.97 -10.66
C SER A 69 -0.84 23.50 -10.40
N ARG A 70 -1.07 22.63 -11.37
CA ARG A 70 -0.77 21.20 -11.23
C ARG A 70 0.72 20.89 -11.26
N SER A 71 1.50 21.61 -12.09
CA SER A 71 2.95 21.37 -12.16
C SER A 71 3.72 21.87 -10.94
N GLN A 72 3.26 22.94 -10.31
CA GLN A 72 3.88 23.53 -9.10
C GLN A 72 3.31 22.92 -7.82
N GLY A 73 2.02 22.62 -7.79
CA GLY A 73 1.31 22.11 -6.62
C GLY A 73 1.58 20.64 -6.30
N PHE A 74 2.05 19.84 -7.26
CA PHE A 74 2.39 18.42 -7.03
C PHE A 74 3.89 18.18 -7.11
N GLY A 75 4.41 17.43 -6.13
CA GLY A 75 5.79 16.95 -6.15
C GLY A 75 6.04 15.89 -7.25
N PRO A 76 7.31 15.57 -7.52
CA PRO A 76 7.68 14.64 -8.62
C PRO A 76 7.05 13.26 -8.49
N GLU A 77 7.00 12.69 -7.29
CA GLU A 77 6.42 11.35 -7.04
C GLU A 77 4.91 11.34 -7.29
N VAL A 78 4.18 12.37 -6.84
CA VAL A 78 2.75 12.48 -7.05
C VAL A 78 2.43 12.61 -8.55
N LYS A 79 3.20 13.41 -9.28
CA LYS A 79 3.07 13.54 -10.74
C LYS A 79 3.29 12.20 -11.45
N ARG A 80 4.30 11.44 -11.03
CA ARG A 80 4.58 10.10 -11.57
C ARG A 80 3.40 9.15 -11.35
N ARG A 81 2.80 9.14 -10.14
CA ARG A 81 1.62 8.33 -9.83
C ARG A 81 0.39 8.74 -10.63
N ILE A 82 0.15 10.04 -10.81
CA ILE A 82 -0.94 10.53 -11.66
C ILE A 82 -0.78 10.05 -13.10
N MET A 83 0.42 10.17 -13.67
CA MET A 83 0.71 9.72 -15.04
C MET A 83 0.53 8.21 -15.18
N LEU A 84 1.08 7.43 -14.25
CA LEU A 84 0.94 5.97 -14.23
C LEU A 84 -0.54 5.57 -14.08
N GLY A 85 -1.27 6.21 -13.19
CA GLY A 85 -2.70 5.95 -13.00
C GLY A 85 -3.54 6.25 -14.24
N SER A 86 -3.27 7.38 -14.90
CA SER A 86 -3.92 7.70 -16.16
C SER A 86 -3.65 6.65 -17.24
N PHE A 87 -2.43 6.13 -17.32
CA PHE A 87 -2.08 5.03 -18.22
C PHE A 87 -2.84 3.75 -17.88
N VAL A 88 -2.83 3.34 -16.62
CA VAL A 88 -3.51 2.11 -16.14
C VAL A 88 -5.03 2.17 -16.37
N LEU A 89 -5.63 3.35 -16.24
CA LEU A 89 -7.06 3.56 -16.46
C LEU A 89 -7.44 3.79 -17.94
N SER A 90 -6.46 3.89 -18.83
CA SER A 90 -6.73 4.13 -20.25
C SER A 90 -7.29 2.89 -20.97
N SER A 91 -8.01 3.13 -22.06
CA SER A 91 -8.55 2.07 -22.92
C SER A 91 -7.42 1.15 -23.43
N GLY A 92 -7.66 -0.16 -23.37
CA GLY A 92 -6.69 -1.20 -23.74
C GLY A 92 -5.77 -1.67 -22.62
N TYR A 93 -5.59 -0.88 -21.54
CA TYR A 93 -4.78 -1.27 -20.38
C TYR A 93 -5.60 -1.53 -19.13
N TYR A 94 -6.82 -1.01 -19.08
CA TYR A 94 -7.74 -1.13 -17.95
C TYR A 94 -7.97 -2.59 -17.53
N ASP A 95 -8.33 -3.46 -18.46
CA ASP A 95 -8.61 -4.88 -18.18
C ASP A 95 -7.35 -5.64 -17.77
N ALA A 96 -6.23 -5.38 -18.47
CA ALA A 96 -4.98 -6.10 -18.27
C ALA A 96 -4.30 -5.75 -16.92
N TYR A 97 -4.44 -4.52 -16.46
CA TYR A 97 -3.77 -4.05 -15.25
C TYR A 97 -4.73 -3.77 -14.11
N TYR A 98 -5.71 -2.87 -14.28
CA TYR A 98 -6.57 -2.42 -13.20
C TYR A 98 -7.55 -3.50 -12.73
N LEU A 99 -8.30 -4.11 -13.65
CA LEU A 99 -9.23 -5.19 -13.29
C LEU A 99 -8.50 -6.42 -12.73
N LYS A 100 -7.32 -6.74 -13.25
CA LYS A 100 -6.49 -7.81 -12.70
C LYS A 100 -6.08 -7.49 -11.25
N ALA A 101 -5.65 -6.27 -10.98
CA ALA A 101 -5.29 -5.83 -9.63
C ALA A 101 -6.48 -5.87 -8.67
N LEU A 102 -7.68 -5.48 -9.11
CA LEU A 102 -8.90 -5.58 -8.30
C LEU A 102 -9.27 -7.04 -7.97
N ARG A 103 -9.08 -7.98 -8.90
CA ARG A 103 -9.28 -9.41 -8.64
C ARG A 103 -8.31 -9.93 -7.58
N VAL A 104 -7.04 -9.55 -7.64
CA VAL A 104 -6.05 -9.90 -6.62
C VAL A 104 -6.41 -9.29 -5.27
N LYS A 105 -6.82 -8.01 -5.24
CA LYS A 105 -7.32 -7.36 -4.02
C LYS A 105 -8.47 -8.16 -3.39
N ALA A 106 -9.42 -8.64 -4.19
CA ALA A 106 -10.55 -9.44 -3.69
C ALA A 106 -10.09 -10.79 -3.10
N LEU A 107 -9.06 -11.44 -3.68
CA LEU A 107 -8.49 -12.66 -3.13
C LEU A 107 -7.78 -12.43 -1.79
N ILE A 108 -7.01 -11.33 -1.68
CA ILE A 108 -6.37 -10.94 -0.43
C ILE A 108 -7.42 -10.70 0.66
N LYS A 109 -8.47 -9.91 0.34
CA LYS A 109 -9.59 -9.67 1.28
C LYS A 109 -10.22 -10.96 1.75
N LYS A 110 -10.52 -11.88 0.84
CA LYS A 110 -11.12 -13.17 1.15
C LYS A 110 -10.27 -14.00 2.12
N ALA A 111 -8.93 -13.99 1.98
CA ALA A 111 -8.04 -14.71 2.89
C ALA A 111 -8.11 -14.15 4.31
N PHE A 112 -8.19 -12.83 4.46
CA PHE A 112 -8.40 -12.20 5.76
C PHE A 112 -9.78 -12.52 6.34
N ASP A 113 -10.85 -12.50 5.53
CA ASP A 113 -12.21 -12.85 5.98
C ASP A 113 -12.27 -14.30 6.52
N GLU A 114 -11.60 -15.24 5.83
CA GLU A 114 -11.49 -16.63 6.29
C GLU A 114 -10.71 -16.76 7.62
N ALA A 115 -9.70 -15.90 7.85
CA ALA A 115 -8.96 -15.85 9.10
C ALA A 115 -9.81 -15.22 10.23
N PHE A 116 -10.49 -14.11 9.96
CA PHE A 116 -11.34 -13.45 10.95
C PHE A 116 -12.65 -14.20 11.28
N ALA A 117 -13.03 -15.20 10.49
CA ALA A 117 -14.05 -16.14 10.88
C ALA A 117 -13.64 -17.03 12.08
N LYS A 118 -12.32 -17.09 12.39
CA LYS A 118 -11.76 -17.95 13.45
C LYS A 118 -11.05 -17.17 14.55
N TYR A 119 -10.54 -15.97 14.24
CA TYR A 119 -9.68 -15.19 15.13
C TYR A 119 -10.19 -13.74 15.22
N ASP A 120 -10.06 -13.14 16.40
CA ASP A 120 -10.47 -11.74 16.64
C ASP A 120 -9.40 -10.73 16.22
N VAL A 121 -8.12 -11.14 16.28
CA VAL A 121 -6.96 -10.28 15.99
C VAL A 121 -5.85 -11.13 15.35
N ILE A 122 -5.21 -10.58 14.34
CA ILE A 122 -3.99 -11.15 13.75
C ILE A 122 -2.81 -10.31 14.19
N LEU A 123 -1.73 -10.95 14.61
CA LEU A 123 -0.50 -10.32 15.07
C LEU A 123 0.63 -10.60 14.08
N GLY A 124 1.42 -9.59 13.78
CA GLY A 124 2.58 -9.71 12.91
C GLY A 124 3.61 -8.59 13.09
N PRO A 125 4.75 -8.65 12.41
CA PRO A 125 5.69 -7.53 12.38
C PRO A 125 5.13 -6.36 11.56
N VAL A 126 5.52 -5.12 11.91
CA VAL A 126 5.15 -3.92 11.13
C VAL A 126 6.04 -3.78 9.90
N ALA A 127 7.34 -4.05 10.07
CA ALA A 127 8.35 -3.92 9.02
C ALA A 127 9.35 -5.07 9.08
N PRO A 128 10.01 -5.41 7.96
CA PRO A 128 11.01 -6.48 7.91
C PRO A 128 12.26 -6.21 8.75
N THR A 129 12.58 -4.93 8.94
CA THR A 129 13.80 -4.47 9.64
C THR A 129 13.49 -3.31 10.56
N THR A 130 14.38 -3.01 11.49
CA THR A 130 14.39 -1.75 12.22
C THR A 130 14.72 -0.57 11.29
N ALA A 131 14.59 0.67 11.79
CA ALA A 131 14.74 1.89 10.99
C ALA A 131 16.05 1.90 10.19
N PRO A 132 15.99 2.16 8.87
CA PRO A 132 17.19 2.28 8.03
C PRO A 132 17.94 3.59 8.34
N LYS A 133 19.22 3.67 7.94
CA LYS A 133 19.97 4.94 8.01
C LYS A 133 19.34 5.99 7.12
N LEU A 134 19.37 7.25 7.56
CA LEU A 134 18.87 8.38 6.76
C LEU A 134 19.51 8.38 5.36
N GLY A 135 18.69 8.53 4.34
CA GLY A 135 19.12 8.57 2.94
C GLY A 135 19.37 7.20 2.27
N SER A 136 19.50 6.11 3.02
CA SER A 136 19.80 4.79 2.44
C SER A 136 18.66 4.19 1.60
N SER A 137 17.42 4.51 1.94
CA SER A 137 16.23 4.05 1.20
C SER A 137 16.05 4.75 -0.15
N LEU A 138 16.61 5.94 -0.33
CA LEU A 138 16.56 6.69 -1.59
C LEU A 138 17.47 6.09 -2.68
N ALA A 139 18.49 5.32 -2.29
CA ALA A 139 19.46 4.72 -3.19
C ALA A 139 18.95 3.43 -3.86
N ASP A 140 17.95 2.76 -3.27
CA ASP A 140 17.41 1.50 -3.77
C ASP A 140 15.87 1.49 -3.62
N PRO A 141 15.14 1.82 -4.69
CA PRO A 141 13.67 1.84 -4.67
C PRO A 141 13.05 0.48 -4.33
N ILE A 142 13.70 -0.63 -4.67
CA ILE A 142 13.18 -1.98 -4.39
C ILE A 142 13.21 -2.24 -2.89
N LYS A 143 14.30 -1.90 -2.21
CA LYS A 143 14.38 -2.00 -0.74
C LYS A 143 13.37 -1.12 -0.02
N MET A 144 13.09 0.05 -0.57
CA MET A 144 12.06 0.93 -0.04
C MET A 144 10.67 0.27 -0.13
N TYR A 145 10.36 -0.35 -1.26
CA TYR A 145 9.07 -1.03 -1.47
C TYR A 145 8.93 -2.30 -0.62
N LEU A 146 10.01 -3.04 -0.42
CA LEU A 146 10.01 -4.22 0.46
C LEU A 146 9.77 -3.85 1.94
N GLY A 147 10.08 -2.62 2.33
CA GLY A 147 9.79 -2.11 3.67
C GLY A 147 8.31 -2.13 4.05
N ASP A 148 7.40 -2.03 3.07
CA ASP A 148 5.96 -1.92 3.27
C ASP A 148 5.22 -3.27 3.16
N ILE A 149 5.93 -4.38 2.92
CA ILE A 149 5.33 -5.66 2.55
C ILE A 149 4.27 -6.16 3.55
N TYR A 150 4.48 -5.94 4.85
CA TYR A 150 3.54 -6.37 5.88
C TYR A 150 2.34 -5.44 6.07
N THR A 151 2.38 -4.23 5.55
CA THR A 151 1.30 -3.25 5.65
C THR A 151 0.46 -3.12 4.37
N ILE A 152 1.01 -3.46 3.22
CA ILE A 152 0.33 -3.40 1.92
C ILE A 152 -0.94 -4.27 1.89
N SER A 153 -0.85 -5.51 2.36
CA SER A 153 -1.97 -6.46 2.34
C SER A 153 -3.17 -5.98 3.15
N ILE A 154 -2.92 -5.34 4.29
CA ILE A 154 -3.94 -4.78 5.18
C ILE A 154 -4.67 -3.62 4.50
N ASN A 155 -3.90 -2.71 3.87
CA ASN A 155 -4.46 -1.59 3.10
C ASN A 155 -5.30 -2.07 1.92
N LEU A 156 -4.83 -3.09 1.18
CA LEU A 156 -5.60 -3.70 0.08
C LEU A 156 -6.89 -4.36 0.57
N ALA A 157 -6.84 -5.01 1.72
CA ALA A 157 -8.02 -5.65 2.32
C ALA A 157 -8.99 -4.65 2.99
N GLY A 158 -8.57 -3.40 3.22
CA GLY A 158 -9.39 -2.38 3.87
C GLY A 158 -9.64 -2.66 5.35
N LEU A 159 -8.62 -3.15 6.05
CA LEU A 159 -8.69 -3.59 7.44
C LEU A 159 -8.05 -2.55 8.38
N PRO A 160 -8.57 -2.39 9.61
CA PRO A 160 -7.92 -1.59 10.62
C PRO A 160 -6.68 -2.29 11.17
N GLY A 161 -5.64 -1.52 11.43
CA GLY A 161 -4.41 -1.98 12.06
C GLY A 161 -3.86 -0.97 13.05
N ILE A 162 -3.19 -1.45 14.09
CA ILE A 162 -2.48 -0.63 15.05
C ILE A 162 -1.07 -1.17 15.25
N SER A 163 -0.10 -0.26 15.29
CA SER A 163 1.29 -0.60 15.61
C SER A 163 1.60 -0.25 17.05
N VAL A 164 2.23 -1.17 17.75
CA VAL A 164 2.71 -0.98 19.13
C VAL A 164 4.17 -1.38 19.23
N PRO A 165 5.01 -0.68 20.04
CA PRO A 165 6.39 -1.08 20.26
C PRO A 165 6.43 -2.41 21.03
N CYS A 166 7.24 -3.38 20.58
CA CYS A 166 7.34 -4.68 21.25
C CYS A 166 8.75 -5.03 21.75
N GLY A 167 9.71 -4.16 21.55
CA GLY A 167 11.09 -4.34 21.99
C GLY A 167 12.04 -3.46 21.22
N THR A 168 13.33 -3.78 21.34
CA THR A 168 14.43 -3.11 20.62
C THR A 168 15.37 -4.15 20.01
N ASP A 169 16.05 -3.78 18.93
CA ASP A 169 17.11 -4.59 18.36
C ASP A 169 18.42 -4.48 19.17
N SER A 170 19.46 -5.17 18.74
CA SER A 170 20.79 -5.16 19.38
C SER A 170 21.47 -3.78 19.38
N LYS A 171 20.96 -2.79 18.64
CA LYS A 171 21.43 -1.41 18.57
C LYS A 171 20.54 -0.46 19.35
N GLY A 172 19.51 -0.94 20.04
CA GLY A 172 18.54 -0.13 20.77
C GLY A 172 17.47 0.52 19.88
N LEU A 173 17.36 0.15 18.59
CA LEU A 173 16.31 0.66 17.70
C LEU A 173 14.98 -0.04 17.98
N PRO A 174 13.85 0.70 18.00
CA PRO A 174 12.55 0.12 18.33
C PRO A 174 12.10 -0.88 17.26
N ILE A 175 11.47 -1.96 17.73
CA ILE A 175 10.77 -2.96 16.93
C ILE A 175 9.27 -2.76 17.11
N GLY A 176 8.54 -2.68 16.01
CA GLY A 176 7.08 -2.55 15.99
C GLY A 176 6.39 -3.90 15.73
N MET A 177 5.36 -4.16 16.51
CA MET A 177 4.40 -5.22 16.30
C MET A 177 3.09 -4.60 15.79
N GLN A 178 2.45 -5.19 14.80
CA GLN A 178 1.12 -4.78 14.37
C GLN A 178 0.07 -5.77 14.82
N LEU A 179 -1.07 -5.22 15.21
CA LEU A 179 -2.31 -5.93 15.44
C LEU A 179 -3.30 -5.54 14.34
N ILE A 180 -3.89 -6.53 13.70
CA ILE A 180 -4.84 -6.34 12.59
C ILE A 180 -6.18 -6.88 13.06
N GLY A 181 -7.25 -6.12 12.83
CA GLY A 181 -8.62 -6.52 13.15
C GLY A 181 -9.50 -6.61 11.92
N ASP A 182 -10.65 -7.20 12.08
CA ASP A 182 -11.69 -7.17 11.06
C ASP A 182 -12.28 -5.77 10.89
N CYS A 183 -12.98 -5.53 9.79
CA CYS A 183 -13.61 -4.25 9.48
C CYS A 183 -14.46 -3.74 10.66
N PHE A 184 -14.29 -2.47 11.02
CA PHE A 184 -15.01 -1.79 12.11
C PHE A 184 -14.79 -2.42 13.50
N LYS A 185 -13.69 -3.16 13.71
CA LYS A 185 -13.30 -3.75 15.01
C LYS A 185 -12.17 -2.98 15.70
N GLU A 186 -12.03 -1.67 15.45
CA GLU A 186 -11.00 -0.80 16.04
C GLU A 186 -11.03 -0.86 17.57
N LYS A 187 -12.21 -0.95 18.19
CA LYS A 187 -12.35 -1.08 19.65
C LYS A 187 -11.64 -2.33 20.19
N THR A 188 -11.73 -3.45 19.49
CA THR A 188 -11.06 -4.70 19.86
C THR A 188 -9.55 -4.53 19.75
N LEU A 189 -9.05 -3.92 18.66
CA LEU A 189 -7.63 -3.63 18.46
C LEU A 189 -7.06 -2.72 19.56
N ILE A 190 -7.73 -1.60 19.86
CA ILE A 190 -7.29 -0.64 20.86
C ILE A 190 -7.23 -1.32 22.23
N ARG A 191 -8.23 -2.14 22.59
CA ARG A 191 -8.23 -2.88 23.86
C ARG A 191 -7.08 -3.89 23.92
N ALA A 192 -6.81 -4.63 22.83
CA ALA A 192 -5.70 -5.57 22.77
C ALA A 192 -4.34 -4.86 22.90
N ALA A 193 -4.13 -3.78 22.13
CA ALA A 193 -2.93 -2.96 22.18
C ALA A 193 -2.71 -2.37 23.58
N TYR A 194 -3.72 -1.74 24.17
CA TYR A 194 -3.66 -1.18 25.51
C TYR A 194 -3.33 -2.24 26.57
N THR A 195 -4.00 -3.39 26.51
CA THR A 195 -3.73 -4.49 27.46
C THR A 195 -2.28 -5.00 27.35
N TYR A 196 -1.74 -5.06 26.15
CA TYR A 196 -0.33 -5.40 25.92
C TYR A 196 0.60 -4.34 26.54
N GLU A 197 0.36 -3.06 26.27
CA GLU A 197 1.19 -1.97 26.80
C GLU A 197 1.21 -1.90 28.33
N GLN A 198 0.08 -2.22 29.00
CA GLN A 198 0.00 -2.24 30.47
C GLN A 198 0.74 -3.43 31.10
N ARG A 199 1.07 -4.47 30.34
CA ARG A 199 1.71 -5.70 30.86
C ARG A 199 3.14 -5.91 30.36
N ARG A 200 3.64 -5.00 29.57
CA ARG A 200 5.00 -5.01 29.01
C ARG A 200 6.06 -4.60 30.02
#